data_a1c5a1c66d17de732997853ed89d5cb8
#
_entry.id   a1c5a1c66d17de732997853ed89d5cb8
#
_cell.length_a   1.000
_cell.length_b   1.000
_cell.length_c   1.000
_cell.angle_alpha   90.00
_cell.angle_beta   90.00
_cell.angle_gamma   90.00
#
_symmetry.space_group_name_H-M   'P 1'
#
loop_
_entity.id
_entity.type
_entity.pdbx_description
1 polymer ?
#
loop_
_entity_poly.entity_id
_entity_poly.type
_entity_poly.pdbx_seq_one_letter_code
_entity_poly.pdbx_strand_id
1 'polypeptide(L)'
;MGNVISPDRGSLPGNADVVVIGAGIVGAASAFFASRAGLKTIVVERREQPGMLATAVSSECVREQWSQPHNIEMMHESLTMLERFADLVDLPGYDISLHQQGYLFLTAQAEQARRFERIVERQHHLGLTQVELLDAAEVRRRFPFVSPRVAVGRFNQRDGWLAVHEMLWGFIKGGQADVYTETTVTAIERDDRGVEAVVTNRGTIKTRRVVIAAGPFAARVAALAGVHVPLMNVRRQEVRLSRHGVCPPDAPMVVDDDTGVYWRPDGPAALLGGGEKDDQPSEPLEYVPTDWDFPAAVLDNAARLCPFWASVAEDLKADEVFINAGQYSFVADRCPIIGPTPVPGLYINAAYDGHGIMGAPAGSRLLVDLITGRVATEDNPFALDRLASGHHLDIEEEVI
;
A
#
# COMPACT_ATOMS: atom_id res chain seq x y z
N MET A 1 -2.57 -2.29 24.87
CA MET A 1 -3.02 -2.90 23.60
C MET A 1 -4.28 -2.20 23.13
N GLY A 2 -4.34 -1.83 21.85
CA GLY A 2 -5.55 -1.30 21.24
C GLY A 2 -6.63 -2.38 21.05
N ASN A 3 -7.88 -1.97 21.13
CA ASN A 3 -9.03 -2.84 20.96
C ASN A 3 -9.87 -2.42 19.78
N VAL A 4 -10.68 -3.33 19.23
CA VAL A 4 -11.72 -3.02 18.24
C VAL A 4 -13.08 -3.01 18.97
N ILE A 5 -13.77 -1.87 18.91
CA ILE A 5 -14.96 -1.56 19.70
C ILE A 5 -16.14 -1.25 18.77
N SER A 6 -17.07 -2.18 18.65
CA SER A 6 -18.34 -2.00 17.93
C SER A 6 -19.36 -1.20 18.77
N PRO A 7 -20.47 -0.69 18.18
CA PRO A 7 -21.45 0.12 18.89
C PRO A 7 -22.07 -0.54 20.13
N ASP A 8 -22.23 -1.86 20.08
CA ASP A 8 -22.79 -2.67 21.18
C ASP A 8 -21.79 -2.93 22.32
N ARG A 9 -20.48 -2.69 22.08
CA ARG A 9 -19.39 -2.96 23.04
C ARG A 9 -18.87 -1.74 23.76
N GLY A 10 -19.20 -0.53 23.31
CA GLY A 10 -18.75 0.68 24.00
C GLY A 10 -19.16 1.98 23.34
N SER A 11 -19.20 3.05 24.13
CA SER A 11 -19.44 4.42 23.68
C SER A 11 -18.15 5.08 23.19
N LEU A 12 -18.30 6.08 22.32
CA LEU A 12 -17.16 6.92 21.92
C LEU A 12 -16.64 7.75 23.09
N PRO A 13 -15.30 7.88 23.22
CA PRO A 13 -14.73 8.86 24.14
C PRO A 13 -15.06 10.29 23.71
N GLY A 14 -15.32 11.16 24.67
CA GLY A 14 -15.62 12.56 24.37
C GLY A 14 -14.44 13.42 23.90
N ASN A 15 -13.20 12.93 24.03
CA ASN A 15 -11.99 13.64 23.63
C ASN A 15 -10.81 12.70 23.29
N ALA A 16 -9.90 13.19 22.45
CA ALA A 16 -8.63 12.57 22.12
C ALA A 16 -7.57 13.65 21.81
N ASP A 17 -6.28 13.31 21.88
CA ASP A 17 -5.20 14.17 21.38
C ASP A 17 -5.14 14.11 19.84
N VAL A 18 -5.42 12.91 19.28
CA VAL A 18 -5.46 12.64 17.83
C VAL A 18 -6.64 11.74 17.52
N VAL A 19 -7.42 12.10 16.49
CA VAL A 19 -8.41 11.21 15.86
C VAL A 19 -7.93 10.81 14.47
N VAL A 20 -7.78 9.50 14.24
CA VAL A 20 -7.45 8.94 12.93
C VAL A 20 -8.74 8.47 12.24
N ILE A 21 -8.99 8.92 11.02
CA ILE A 21 -10.17 8.58 10.23
C ILE A 21 -9.82 7.52 9.21
N GLY A 22 -10.31 6.30 9.41
CA GLY A 22 -10.04 5.10 8.62
C GLY A 22 -9.10 4.13 9.32
N ALA A 23 -9.48 2.84 9.34
CA ALA A 23 -8.73 1.75 9.95
C ALA A 23 -8.19 0.75 8.91
N GLY A 24 -7.80 1.23 7.72
CA GLY A 24 -6.92 0.50 6.81
C GLY A 24 -5.50 0.43 7.35
N ILE A 25 -4.59 -0.23 6.62
CA ILE A 25 -3.20 -0.41 7.06
C ILE A 25 -2.50 0.92 7.37
N VAL A 26 -2.73 1.97 6.58
CA VAL A 26 -2.15 3.30 6.79
C VAL A 26 -2.70 3.95 8.08
N GLY A 27 -4.02 3.83 8.33
CA GLY A 27 -4.63 4.37 9.55
C GLY A 27 -4.21 3.63 10.80
N ALA A 28 -4.11 2.29 10.75
CA ALA A 28 -3.64 1.47 11.87
C ALA A 28 -2.17 1.79 12.21
N ALA A 29 -1.29 1.90 11.22
CA ALA A 29 0.10 2.30 11.41
C ALA A 29 0.21 3.73 11.97
N SER A 30 -0.58 4.70 11.44
CA SER A 30 -0.60 6.08 11.94
C SER A 30 -1.02 6.14 13.41
N ALA A 31 -2.06 5.38 13.79
CA ALA A 31 -2.54 5.31 15.16
C ALA A 31 -1.53 4.61 16.09
N PHE A 32 -0.86 3.57 15.59
CA PHE A 32 0.22 2.90 16.31
C PHE A 32 1.33 3.89 16.68
N PHE A 33 1.91 4.57 15.71
CA PHE A 33 3.00 5.51 15.96
C PHE A 33 2.55 6.70 16.80
N ALA A 34 1.33 7.24 16.61
CA ALA A 34 0.81 8.33 17.42
C ALA A 34 0.64 7.93 18.89
N SER A 35 0.08 6.76 19.15
CA SER A 35 -0.09 6.24 20.51
C SER A 35 1.26 5.93 21.18
N ARG A 36 2.25 5.40 20.45
CA ARG A 36 3.62 5.16 20.94
C ARG A 36 4.38 6.47 21.20
N ALA A 37 4.01 7.55 20.53
CA ALA A 37 4.51 8.91 20.84
C ALA A 37 3.85 9.55 22.09
N GLY A 38 2.97 8.83 22.79
CA GLY A 38 2.31 9.27 24.02
C GLY A 38 1.04 10.10 23.78
N LEU A 39 0.52 10.14 22.55
CA LEU A 39 -0.72 10.84 22.23
C LEU A 39 -1.94 9.93 22.48
N LYS A 40 -2.95 10.41 23.20
CA LYS A 40 -4.23 9.71 23.34
C LYS A 40 -4.91 9.66 21.97
N THR A 41 -4.80 8.51 21.31
CA THR A 41 -5.23 8.31 19.93
C THR A 41 -6.49 7.45 19.86
N ILE A 42 -7.42 7.85 19.01
CA ILE A 42 -8.66 7.12 18.67
C ILE A 42 -8.71 6.94 17.18
N VAL A 43 -9.08 5.73 16.72
CA VAL A 43 -9.37 5.46 15.32
C VAL A 43 -10.88 5.34 15.15
N VAL A 44 -11.44 5.99 14.14
CA VAL A 44 -12.84 5.81 13.73
C VAL A 44 -12.89 5.15 12.36
N GLU A 45 -13.64 4.04 12.26
CA GLU A 45 -13.82 3.25 11.07
C GLU A 45 -15.33 3.10 10.77
N ARG A 46 -15.72 3.41 9.55
CA ARG A 46 -17.15 3.37 9.18
C ARG A 46 -17.68 1.95 8.95
N ARG A 47 -16.80 1.01 8.60
CA ARG A 47 -17.14 -0.40 8.39
C ARG A 47 -17.15 -1.16 9.71
N GLU A 48 -17.67 -2.38 9.67
CA GLU A 48 -17.76 -3.29 10.82
C GLU A 48 -16.42 -3.84 11.30
N GLN A 49 -15.39 -3.82 10.43
CA GLN A 49 -14.05 -4.29 10.75
C GLN A 49 -12.95 -3.40 10.13
N PRO A 50 -11.75 -3.37 10.72
CA PRO A 50 -10.59 -2.75 10.11
C PRO A 50 -10.18 -3.44 8.81
N GLY A 51 -9.60 -2.69 7.87
CA GLY A 51 -8.95 -3.24 6.69
C GLY A 51 -9.84 -3.78 5.58
N MET A 52 -11.14 -3.50 5.56
CA MET A 52 -12.11 -4.13 4.65
C MET A 52 -12.13 -3.61 3.20
N LEU A 53 -11.31 -2.61 2.84
CA LEU A 53 -11.24 -2.07 1.47
C LEU A 53 -9.89 -2.44 0.82
N ALA A 54 -9.18 -1.45 0.28
CA ALA A 54 -7.92 -1.66 -0.43
C ALA A 54 -6.90 -2.54 0.32
N THR A 55 -6.90 -2.52 1.65
CA THR A 55 -6.04 -3.39 2.47
C THR A 55 -6.39 -4.87 2.30
N ALA A 56 -7.68 -5.22 2.27
CA ALA A 56 -8.14 -6.62 2.16
C ALA A 56 -7.90 -7.25 0.77
N VAL A 57 -7.78 -6.43 -0.25
CA VAL A 57 -7.65 -6.86 -1.67
C VAL A 57 -6.28 -6.52 -2.24
N SER A 58 -5.28 -6.42 -1.38
CA SER A 58 -3.91 -6.13 -1.78
C SER A 58 -3.17 -7.40 -2.19
N SER A 59 -2.24 -7.25 -3.14
CA SER A 59 -1.27 -8.30 -3.48
C SER A 59 -0.27 -8.60 -2.35
N GLU A 60 -0.31 -7.81 -1.26
CA GLU A 60 0.48 -7.99 -0.03
C GLU A 60 2.00 -7.84 -0.21
N CYS A 61 2.41 -7.29 -1.34
CA CYS A 61 3.79 -7.22 -1.75
C CYS A 61 4.55 -6.04 -1.14
N VAL A 62 5.85 -6.24 -0.91
CA VAL A 62 6.77 -5.22 -0.40
C VAL A 62 8.06 -5.23 -1.22
N ARG A 63 8.56 -4.05 -1.61
CA ARG A 63 9.79 -3.90 -2.41
C ARG A 63 10.48 -2.57 -2.18
N GLU A 64 11.78 -2.54 -2.45
CA GLU A 64 12.63 -1.35 -2.43
C GLU A 64 12.94 -0.82 -3.84
N GLN A 65 12.69 -1.60 -4.88
CA GLN A 65 12.98 -1.28 -6.28
C GLN A 65 12.06 -0.18 -6.81
N TRP A 66 12.32 1.08 -6.42
CA TRP A 66 11.63 2.29 -6.87
C TRP A 66 12.57 3.17 -7.70
N SER A 67 12.05 4.21 -8.36
CA SER A 67 12.84 5.14 -9.18
C SER A 67 13.16 6.45 -8.46
N GLN A 68 12.30 6.89 -7.53
CA GLN A 68 12.47 8.16 -6.85
C GLN A 68 13.18 8.02 -5.51
N PRO A 69 14.16 8.93 -5.17
CA PRO A 69 14.93 8.85 -3.94
C PRO A 69 14.06 8.73 -2.69
N HIS A 70 13.05 9.58 -2.57
CA HIS A 70 12.19 9.63 -1.39
C HIS A 70 11.35 8.35 -1.22
N ASN A 71 10.93 7.72 -2.33
CA ASN A 71 10.24 6.43 -2.28
C ASN A 71 11.20 5.31 -1.89
N ILE A 72 12.43 5.31 -2.43
CA ILE A 72 13.46 4.33 -2.05
C ILE A 72 13.75 4.43 -0.55
N GLU A 73 13.99 5.64 -0.02
CA GLU A 73 14.27 5.86 1.40
C GLU A 73 13.10 5.38 2.28
N MET A 74 11.86 5.76 1.94
CA MET A 74 10.67 5.36 2.67
C MET A 74 10.46 3.85 2.66
N MET A 75 10.65 3.18 1.50
CA MET A 75 10.45 1.74 1.39
C MET A 75 11.57 0.94 2.05
N HIS A 76 12.81 1.43 1.97
CA HIS A 76 13.95 0.84 2.69
C HIS A 76 13.74 0.87 4.20
N GLU A 77 13.31 2.00 4.74
CA GLU A 77 12.98 2.15 6.16
C GLU A 77 11.81 1.23 6.55
N SER A 78 10.73 1.23 5.75
CA SER A 78 9.57 0.36 5.97
C SER A 78 9.97 -1.11 6.01
N LEU A 79 10.72 -1.58 5.03
CA LEU A 79 11.13 -3.00 4.96
C LEU A 79 12.03 -3.37 6.15
N THR A 80 12.91 -2.46 6.57
CA THR A 80 13.72 -2.65 7.79
C THR A 80 12.85 -2.78 9.05
N MET A 81 11.75 -2.03 9.15
CA MET A 81 10.76 -2.16 10.23
C MET A 81 10.00 -3.50 10.14
N LEU A 82 9.63 -3.93 8.94
CA LEU A 82 8.90 -5.18 8.70
C LEU A 82 9.74 -6.42 9.02
N GLU A 83 11.03 -6.41 8.72
CA GLU A 83 11.98 -7.48 9.09
C GLU A 83 12.09 -7.68 10.61
N ARG A 84 11.76 -6.66 11.39
CA ARG A 84 11.78 -6.67 12.85
C ARG A 84 10.43 -6.33 13.44
N PHE A 85 9.36 -6.76 12.78
CA PHE A 85 8.01 -6.31 13.10
C PHE A 85 7.57 -6.68 14.52
N ALA A 86 7.90 -7.87 15.02
CA ALA A 86 7.61 -8.27 16.39
C ALA A 86 8.22 -7.34 17.44
N ASP A 87 9.48 -6.88 17.19
CA ASP A 87 10.16 -5.91 18.04
C ASP A 87 9.50 -4.53 17.95
N LEU A 88 9.15 -4.10 16.72
CA LEU A 88 8.50 -2.81 16.46
C LEU A 88 7.19 -2.67 17.25
N VAL A 89 6.35 -3.71 17.19
CA VAL A 89 5.03 -3.70 17.83
C VAL A 89 5.06 -4.13 19.29
N ASP A 90 6.22 -4.53 19.82
CA ASP A 90 6.42 -5.03 21.18
C ASP A 90 5.52 -6.24 21.52
N LEU A 91 5.46 -7.18 20.58
CA LEU A 91 4.71 -8.43 20.67
C LEU A 91 5.65 -9.60 20.37
N PRO A 92 6.35 -10.16 21.37
CA PRO A 92 7.31 -11.23 21.16
C PRO A 92 6.73 -12.44 20.43
N GLY A 93 7.38 -12.85 19.33
CA GLY A 93 6.95 -13.98 18.49
C GLY A 93 5.78 -13.68 17.56
N TYR A 94 5.36 -12.42 17.43
CA TYR A 94 4.34 -12.05 16.45
C TYR A 94 4.91 -12.13 15.03
N ASP A 95 4.23 -12.90 14.18
CA ASP A 95 4.69 -13.19 12.81
C ASP A 95 3.73 -12.58 11.79
N ILE A 96 4.27 -11.81 10.85
CA ILE A 96 3.57 -11.25 9.70
C ILE A 96 3.79 -12.08 8.44
N SER A 97 4.38 -13.24 8.55
CA SER A 97 4.72 -14.13 7.42
C SER A 97 5.44 -13.40 6.29
N LEU A 98 6.52 -12.69 6.64
CA LEU A 98 7.34 -11.98 5.65
C LEU A 98 8.17 -12.98 4.85
N HIS A 99 7.86 -13.10 3.56
CA HIS A 99 8.56 -13.96 2.59
C HIS A 99 9.45 -13.12 1.70
N GLN A 100 10.76 -13.14 1.93
CA GLN A 100 11.76 -12.44 1.12
C GLN A 100 12.29 -13.38 0.03
N GLN A 101 11.42 -13.76 -0.92
CA GLN A 101 11.76 -14.57 -2.09
C GLN A 101 12.17 -13.70 -3.29
N GLY A 102 12.15 -12.40 -3.12
CA GLY A 102 12.59 -11.42 -4.10
C GLY A 102 11.48 -10.92 -5.02
N TYR A 103 11.87 -9.92 -5.80
CA TYR A 103 11.10 -9.38 -6.93
C TYR A 103 11.93 -9.45 -8.19
N LEU A 104 11.37 -10.04 -9.23
CA LEU A 104 11.99 -10.22 -10.54
C LEU A 104 11.17 -9.47 -11.60
N PHE A 105 11.69 -8.35 -12.07
CA PHE A 105 11.16 -7.66 -13.25
C PHE A 105 11.79 -8.24 -14.49
N LEU A 106 10.99 -8.52 -15.51
CA LEU A 106 11.40 -9.14 -16.76
C LEU A 106 10.89 -8.35 -17.96
N THR A 107 11.67 -8.31 -19.03
CA THR A 107 11.21 -7.83 -20.32
C THR A 107 11.71 -8.73 -21.46
N ALA A 108 10.88 -8.91 -22.49
CA ALA A 108 11.29 -9.57 -23.72
C ALA A 108 11.88 -8.59 -24.76
N GLN A 109 11.80 -7.29 -24.50
CA GLN A 109 12.23 -6.24 -25.41
C GLN A 109 13.70 -5.88 -25.19
N ALA A 110 14.59 -6.25 -26.11
CA ALA A 110 16.01 -5.98 -25.99
C ALA A 110 16.36 -4.48 -25.87
N GLU A 111 15.55 -3.60 -26.44
CA GLU A 111 15.67 -2.15 -26.33
C GLU A 111 15.43 -1.62 -24.92
N GLN A 112 14.67 -2.36 -24.09
CA GLN A 112 14.44 -2.00 -22.69
C GLN A 112 15.65 -2.32 -21.79
N ALA A 113 16.62 -3.10 -22.26
CA ALA A 113 17.82 -3.41 -21.47
C ALA A 113 18.53 -2.14 -20.96
N ARG A 114 18.66 -1.11 -21.82
CA ARG A 114 19.24 0.18 -21.43
C ARG A 114 18.42 0.94 -20.39
N ARG A 115 17.09 0.76 -20.40
CA ARG A 115 16.23 1.33 -19.35
C ARG A 115 16.49 0.63 -18.02
N PHE A 116 16.54 -0.69 -18.01
CA PHE A 116 16.86 -1.49 -16.81
C PHE A 116 18.25 -1.16 -16.26
N GLU A 117 19.28 -1.03 -17.12
CA GLU A 117 20.62 -0.59 -16.72
C GLU A 117 20.56 0.75 -15.98
N ARG A 118 19.94 1.78 -16.57
CA ARG A 118 19.83 3.11 -15.95
C ARG A 118 19.07 3.08 -14.62
N ILE A 119 18.00 2.27 -14.51
CA ILE A 119 17.26 2.12 -13.27
C ILE A 119 18.13 1.49 -12.18
N VAL A 120 18.83 0.39 -12.48
CA VAL A 120 19.70 -0.28 -11.53
C VAL A 120 20.87 0.63 -11.14
N GLU A 121 21.53 1.30 -12.09
CA GLU A 121 22.58 2.29 -11.80
C GLU A 121 22.08 3.40 -10.86
N ARG A 122 20.89 3.94 -11.11
CA ARG A 122 20.27 4.93 -10.24
C ARG A 122 19.99 4.37 -8.85
N GLN A 123 19.42 3.17 -8.74
CA GLN A 123 19.17 2.49 -7.48
C GLN A 123 20.46 2.25 -6.70
N HIS A 124 21.54 1.80 -7.35
CA HIS A 124 22.85 1.66 -6.73
C HIS A 124 23.41 2.99 -6.21
N HIS A 125 23.25 4.07 -6.99
CA HIS A 125 23.66 5.42 -6.59
C HIS A 125 22.89 5.90 -5.34
N LEU A 126 21.63 5.46 -5.18
CA LEU A 126 20.77 5.75 -4.06
C LEU A 126 20.90 4.74 -2.90
N GLY A 127 21.89 3.85 -2.95
CA GLY A 127 22.21 2.95 -1.87
C GLY A 127 21.65 1.53 -1.98
N LEU A 128 20.80 1.21 -2.97
CA LEU A 128 20.25 -0.12 -3.20
C LEU A 128 21.23 -1.00 -4.01
N THR A 129 22.42 -1.21 -3.49
CA THR A 129 23.50 -1.92 -4.20
C THR A 129 23.26 -3.42 -4.39
N GLN A 130 22.23 -3.97 -3.71
CA GLN A 130 21.84 -5.38 -3.79
C GLN A 130 20.93 -5.69 -4.99
N VAL A 131 20.39 -4.67 -5.68
CA VAL A 131 19.61 -4.89 -6.90
C VAL A 131 20.52 -5.36 -8.02
N GLU A 132 20.20 -6.49 -8.62
CA GLU A 132 20.96 -7.13 -9.67
C GLU A 132 20.35 -6.89 -11.05
N LEU A 133 21.16 -6.53 -12.02
CA LEU A 133 20.81 -6.60 -13.45
C LEU A 133 21.22 -7.98 -13.97
N LEU A 134 20.28 -8.73 -14.54
CA LEU A 134 20.49 -10.09 -14.99
C LEU A 134 20.35 -10.16 -16.52
N ASP A 135 21.36 -10.67 -17.21
CA ASP A 135 21.22 -10.99 -18.62
C ASP A 135 20.31 -12.21 -18.85
N ALA A 136 19.95 -12.44 -20.10
CA ALA A 136 19.04 -13.54 -20.47
C ALA A 136 19.56 -14.93 -20.05
N ALA A 137 20.87 -15.14 -20.03
CA ALA A 137 21.45 -16.43 -19.64
C ALA A 137 21.35 -16.64 -18.12
N GLU A 138 21.64 -15.60 -17.36
CA GLU A 138 21.55 -15.61 -15.90
C GLU A 138 20.09 -15.73 -15.41
N VAL A 139 19.14 -15.02 -16.05
CA VAL A 139 17.71 -15.17 -15.77
C VAL A 139 17.29 -16.62 -15.92
N ARG A 140 17.59 -17.26 -17.06
CA ARG A 140 17.20 -18.66 -17.31
C ARG A 140 17.90 -19.64 -16.38
N ARG A 141 19.13 -19.36 -15.99
CA ARG A 141 19.88 -20.21 -15.06
C ARG A 141 19.27 -20.20 -13.66
N ARG A 142 18.88 -19.02 -13.17
CA ARG A 142 18.31 -18.84 -11.81
C ARG A 142 16.83 -19.16 -11.75
N PHE A 143 16.09 -18.86 -12.82
CA PHE A 143 14.65 -18.98 -12.90
C PHE A 143 14.23 -19.85 -14.12
N PRO A 144 14.39 -21.18 -14.05
CA PRO A 144 14.21 -22.07 -15.20
C PRO A 144 12.78 -22.15 -15.73
N PHE A 145 11.81 -21.62 -14.99
CA PHE A 145 10.42 -21.49 -15.42
C PHE A 145 10.18 -20.32 -16.39
N VAL A 146 11.18 -19.47 -16.60
CA VAL A 146 11.09 -18.28 -17.46
C VAL A 146 11.34 -18.63 -18.92
N SER A 147 10.57 -18.01 -19.82
CA SER A 147 10.67 -18.17 -21.27
C SER A 147 12.05 -17.78 -21.81
N PRO A 148 12.57 -18.51 -22.84
CA PRO A 148 13.75 -18.07 -23.61
C PRO A 148 13.60 -16.70 -24.29
N ARG A 149 12.39 -16.16 -24.40
CA ARG A 149 12.12 -14.83 -24.97
C ARG A 149 12.60 -13.67 -24.11
N VAL A 150 12.82 -13.91 -22.80
CA VAL A 150 13.28 -12.86 -21.90
C VAL A 150 14.66 -12.37 -22.33
N ALA A 151 14.78 -11.06 -22.51
CA ALA A 151 16.01 -10.39 -22.92
C ALA A 151 16.86 -9.96 -21.70
N VAL A 152 16.24 -9.44 -20.66
CA VAL A 152 16.88 -8.92 -19.47
C VAL A 152 15.96 -8.99 -18.26
N GLY A 153 16.51 -9.12 -17.07
CA GLY A 153 15.80 -9.02 -15.80
C GLY A 153 16.52 -8.13 -14.81
N ARG A 154 15.79 -7.64 -13.81
CA ARG A 154 16.36 -7.05 -12.59
C ARG A 154 15.74 -7.71 -11.38
N PHE A 155 16.54 -7.94 -10.36
CA PHE A 155 16.16 -8.74 -9.22
C PHE A 155 16.67 -8.15 -7.91
N ASN A 156 15.84 -8.17 -6.87
CA ASN A 156 16.24 -7.88 -5.50
C ASN A 156 15.69 -8.96 -4.57
N GLN A 157 16.59 -9.72 -3.95
CA GLN A 157 16.23 -10.81 -3.03
C GLN A 157 15.50 -10.32 -1.76
N ARG A 158 15.77 -9.10 -1.32
CA ARG A 158 15.19 -8.54 -0.08
C ARG A 158 13.70 -8.22 -0.21
N ASP A 159 13.24 -8.00 -1.44
CA ASP A 159 11.83 -7.77 -1.74
C ASP A 159 11.00 -9.05 -1.56
N GLY A 160 9.67 -8.93 -1.48
CA GLY A 160 8.81 -10.09 -1.31
C GLY A 160 7.36 -9.73 -0.98
N TRP A 161 6.76 -10.45 -0.06
CA TRP A 161 5.37 -10.23 0.38
C TRP A 161 5.17 -10.68 1.83
N LEU A 162 4.03 -10.33 2.41
CA LEU A 162 3.68 -10.64 3.80
C LEU A 162 2.18 -10.86 3.96
N ALA A 163 1.73 -11.31 5.13
CA ALA A 163 0.32 -11.38 5.47
C ALA A 163 -0.16 -10.01 5.99
N VAL A 164 -0.85 -9.25 5.13
CA VAL A 164 -1.28 -7.87 5.44
C VAL A 164 -2.24 -7.81 6.63
N HIS A 165 -3.09 -8.82 6.81
CA HIS A 165 -4.00 -8.88 7.95
C HIS A 165 -3.23 -9.01 9.26
N GLU A 166 -2.19 -9.84 9.31
CA GLU A 166 -1.34 -9.97 10.49
C GLU A 166 -0.59 -8.65 10.76
N MET A 167 -0.08 -7.99 9.73
CA MET A 167 0.54 -6.68 9.88
C MET A 167 -0.44 -5.63 10.43
N LEU A 168 -1.67 -5.58 9.91
CA LEU A 168 -2.73 -4.68 10.38
C LEU A 168 -3.04 -4.93 11.86
N TRP A 169 -3.29 -6.20 12.23
CA TRP A 169 -3.58 -6.56 13.61
C TRP A 169 -2.38 -6.38 14.53
N GLY A 170 -1.16 -6.55 14.04
CA GLY A 170 0.06 -6.25 14.79
C GLY A 170 0.13 -4.78 15.20
N PHE A 171 -0.15 -3.84 14.29
CA PHE A 171 -0.22 -2.42 14.62
C PHE A 171 -1.35 -2.10 15.60
N ILE A 172 -2.54 -2.67 15.43
CA ILE A 172 -3.66 -2.44 16.37
C ILE A 172 -3.29 -2.97 17.77
N LYS A 173 -2.83 -4.21 17.88
CA LYS A 173 -2.50 -4.85 19.15
C LYS A 173 -1.28 -4.22 19.84
N GLY A 174 -0.23 -3.87 19.07
CA GLY A 174 0.99 -3.24 19.61
C GLY A 174 0.81 -1.77 19.96
N GLY A 175 -0.22 -1.12 19.42
CA GLY A 175 -0.62 0.24 19.78
C GLY A 175 -1.41 0.32 21.08
N GLN A 176 -1.77 1.55 21.45
CA GLN A 176 -2.65 1.86 22.57
C GLN A 176 -3.92 2.59 22.12
N ALA A 177 -4.13 2.68 20.79
CA ALA A 177 -5.28 3.34 20.19
C ALA A 177 -6.42 2.34 19.99
N ASP A 178 -7.59 2.66 20.52
CA ASP A 178 -8.81 1.88 20.24
C ASP A 178 -9.40 2.25 18.89
N VAL A 179 -9.91 1.25 18.17
CA VAL A 179 -10.59 1.38 16.88
C VAL A 179 -12.10 1.26 17.09
N TYR A 180 -12.83 2.33 16.83
CA TYR A 180 -14.29 2.38 16.92
C TYR A 180 -14.89 2.12 15.54
N THR A 181 -15.40 0.93 15.33
CA THR A 181 -16.05 0.50 14.08
C THR A 181 -17.48 1.01 13.95
N GLU A 182 -18.08 0.90 12.74
CA GLU A 182 -19.40 1.42 12.40
C GLU A 182 -19.58 2.91 12.80
N THR A 183 -18.46 3.65 12.71
CA THR A 183 -18.34 5.04 13.13
C THR A 183 -18.03 5.92 11.92
N THR A 184 -19.07 6.49 11.34
CA THR A 184 -18.97 7.34 10.16
C THR A 184 -18.79 8.79 10.56
N VAL A 185 -17.71 9.42 10.08
CA VAL A 185 -17.50 10.86 10.24
C VAL A 185 -18.46 11.64 9.34
N THR A 186 -19.19 12.58 9.90
CA THR A 186 -20.16 13.41 9.19
C THR A 186 -19.75 14.88 9.09
N ALA A 187 -18.88 15.37 10.01
CA ALA A 187 -18.30 16.70 9.94
C ALA A 187 -16.95 16.75 10.68
N ILE A 188 -16.10 17.68 10.29
CA ILE A 188 -14.91 18.11 11.01
C ILE A 188 -15.10 19.58 11.38
N GLU A 189 -15.40 19.83 12.65
CA GLU A 189 -15.62 21.16 13.17
C GLU A 189 -14.31 21.92 13.35
N ARG A 190 -14.36 23.25 13.12
CA ARG A 190 -13.20 24.14 13.15
C ARG A 190 -13.55 25.46 13.82
N ASP A 191 -12.58 26.03 14.53
CA ASP A 191 -12.57 27.41 15.01
C ASP A 191 -11.43 28.21 14.36
N ASP A 192 -11.18 29.42 14.83
CA ASP A 192 -10.10 30.31 14.32
C ASP A 192 -8.70 29.72 14.55
N ARG A 193 -8.56 28.70 15.38
CA ARG A 193 -7.28 28.00 15.69
C ARG A 193 -7.09 26.71 14.92
N GLY A 194 -8.09 26.29 14.11
CA GLY A 194 -8.06 25.08 13.32
C GLY A 194 -9.10 24.04 13.78
N VAL A 195 -8.76 22.75 13.68
CA VAL A 195 -9.67 21.65 14.08
C VAL A 195 -10.10 21.78 15.53
N GLU A 196 -11.39 21.58 15.82
CA GLU A 196 -12.01 21.59 17.16
C GLU A 196 -12.61 20.24 17.55
N ALA A 197 -13.30 19.57 16.63
CA ALA A 197 -13.95 18.29 16.90
C ALA A 197 -14.20 17.48 15.62
N VAL A 198 -14.37 16.17 15.80
CA VAL A 198 -14.88 15.24 14.79
C VAL A 198 -16.29 14.82 15.18
N VAL A 199 -17.26 15.10 14.32
CA VAL A 199 -18.67 14.69 14.49
C VAL A 199 -18.88 13.37 13.75
N THR A 200 -19.50 12.41 14.42
CA THR A 200 -19.80 11.10 13.87
C THR A 200 -21.28 10.73 14.07
N ASN A 201 -21.74 9.67 13.42
CA ASN A 201 -23.06 9.08 13.67
C ASN A 201 -23.24 8.53 15.11
N ARG A 202 -22.15 8.41 15.89
CA ARG A 202 -22.16 7.89 17.26
C ARG A 202 -21.88 8.94 18.32
N GLY A 203 -21.63 10.18 17.95
CA GLY A 203 -21.33 11.30 18.85
C GLY A 203 -20.15 12.13 18.37
N THR A 204 -19.75 13.10 19.19
CA THR A 204 -18.69 14.07 18.89
C THR A 204 -17.45 13.80 19.73
N ILE A 205 -16.28 13.81 19.11
CA ILE A 205 -14.96 13.67 19.73
C ILE A 205 -14.25 15.01 19.66
N LYS A 206 -14.00 15.66 20.78
CA LYS A 206 -13.18 16.88 20.83
C LYS A 206 -11.73 16.54 20.61
N THR A 207 -11.10 17.22 19.64
CA THR A 207 -9.66 17.05 19.34
C THR A 207 -9.12 18.26 18.61
N ARG A 208 -7.83 18.49 18.75
CA ARG A 208 -7.10 19.51 17.98
C ARG A 208 -6.26 18.91 16.85
N ARG A 209 -6.27 17.56 16.70
CA ARG A 209 -5.52 16.90 15.63
C ARG A 209 -6.35 15.79 15.02
N VAL A 210 -6.49 15.84 13.71
CA VAL A 210 -7.16 14.82 12.89
C VAL A 210 -6.23 14.34 11.83
N VAL A 211 -6.13 13.02 11.65
CA VAL A 211 -5.41 12.36 10.56
C VAL A 211 -6.42 11.72 9.62
N ILE A 212 -6.40 12.11 8.36
CA ILE A 212 -7.19 11.49 7.29
C ILE A 212 -6.37 10.34 6.69
N ALA A 213 -6.79 9.09 6.96
CA ALA A 213 -6.19 7.85 6.43
C ALA A 213 -7.28 6.98 5.76
N ALA A 214 -8.21 7.64 5.04
CA ALA A 214 -9.44 7.05 4.53
C ALA A 214 -9.31 6.43 3.12
N GLY A 215 -8.07 6.15 2.65
CA GLY A 215 -7.80 5.53 1.36
C GLY A 215 -8.52 6.23 0.22
N PRO A 216 -9.31 5.53 -0.63
CA PRO A 216 -10.03 6.14 -1.75
C PRO A 216 -11.00 7.27 -1.36
N PHE A 217 -11.44 7.30 -0.11
CA PHE A 217 -12.36 8.31 0.41
C PHE A 217 -11.66 9.53 1.02
N ALA A 218 -10.33 9.60 1.01
CA ALA A 218 -9.57 10.65 1.68
C ALA A 218 -9.95 12.06 1.20
N ALA A 219 -10.16 12.26 -0.11
CA ALA A 219 -10.60 13.54 -0.66
C ALA A 219 -12.00 13.95 -0.15
N ARG A 220 -12.94 13.00 -0.05
CA ARG A 220 -14.28 13.27 0.50
C ARG A 220 -14.23 13.63 1.97
N VAL A 221 -13.39 12.97 2.75
CA VAL A 221 -13.22 13.30 4.18
C VAL A 221 -12.54 14.65 4.35
N ALA A 222 -11.52 14.97 3.54
CA ALA A 222 -10.87 16.29 3.56
C ALA A 222 -11.83 17.43 3.23
N ALA A 223 -12.77 17.21 2.31
CA ALA A 223 -13.81 18.18 1.94
C ALA A 223 -14.74 18.53 3.11
N LEU A 224 -14.93 17.65 4.11
CA LEU A 224 -15.69 17.95 5.33
C LEU A 224 -15.04 19.07 6.16
N ALA A 225 -13.75 19.31 5.96
CA ALA A 225 -13.01 20.42 6.55
C ALA A 225 -12.71 21.54 5.54
N GLY A 226 -13.31 21.52 4.34
CA GLY A 226 -13.08 22.51 3.28
C GLY A 226 -11.69 22.42 2.62
N VAL A 227 -11.01 21.27 2.72
CA VAL A 227 -9.71 21.03 2.07
C VAL A 227 -9.93 20.25 0.77
N HIS A 228 -9.39 20.77 -0.31
CA HIS A 228 -9.35 20.08 -1.60
C HIS A 228 -8.09 19.21 -1.70
N VAL A 229 -8.28 17.93 -2.05
CA VAL A 229 -7.20 16.98 -2.34
C VAL A 229 -7.43 16.45 -3.76
N PRO A 230 -6.48 16.65 -4.71
CA PRO A 230 -6.63 16.25 -6.10
C PRO A 230 -6.38 14.74 -6.27
N LEU A 231 -7.15 13.92 -5.56
CA LEU A 231 -7.01 12.47 -5.54
C LEU A 231 -7.76 11.85 -6.72
N MET A 232 -7.10 10.98 -7.45
CA MET A 232 -7.68 10.11 -8.47
C MET A 232 -7.77 8.69 -7.93
N ASN A 233 -8.87 8.01 -8.24
CA ASN A 233 -9.04 6.59 -7.91
C ASN A 233 -9.23 5.79 -9.19
N VAL A 234 -8.55 4.65 -9.31
CA VAL A 234 -8.70 3.72 -10.42
C VAL A 234 -8.94 2.32 -9.88
N ARG A 235 -9.74 1.54 -10.59
CA ARG A 235 -9.96 0.13 -10.28
C ARG A 235 -8.72 -0.69 -10.61
N ARG A 236 -8.36 -1.63 -9.72
CA ARG A 236 -7.39 -2.68 -9.96
C ARG A 236 -7.95 -4.00 -9.48
N GLN A 237 -7.64 -5.06 -10.22
CA GLN A 237 -8.13 -6.41 -9.96
C GLN A 237 -6.95 -7.36 -9.73
N GLU A 238 -7.22 -8.39 -8.93
CA GLU A 238 -6.32 -9.52 -8.76
C GLU A 238 -7.09 -10.83 -8.82
N VAL A 239 -6.39 -11.88 -9.21
CA VAL A 239 -6.88 -13.25 -9.28
C VAL A 239 -6.11 -14.08 -8.27
N ARG A 240 -6.83 -14.78 -7.39
CA ARG A 240 -6.27 -15.82 -6.54
C ARG A 240 -6.74 -17.18 -7.06
N LEU A 241 -5.77 -18.05 -7.34
CA LEU A 241 -6.03 -19.42 -7.72
C LEU A 241 -5.94 -20.28 -6.47
N SER A 242 -6.96 -21.09 -6.19
CA SER A 242 -6.97 -21.98 -5.01
C SER A 242 -6.36 -23.35 -5.28
N ARG A 243 -5.98 -23.63 -6.52
CA ARG A 243 -5.42 -24.90 -6.95
C ARG A 243 -3.98 -25.06 -6.45
N HIS A 244 -3.67 -26.21 -5.87
CA HIS A 244 -2.32 -26.55 -5.42
C HIS A 244 -1.36 -26.82 -6.58
N GLY A 245 -0.10 -26.40 -6.43
CA GLY A 245 0.97 -26.71 -7.37
C GLY A 245 0.90 -25.98 -8.71
N VAL A 246 0.20 -24.84 -8.76
CA VAL A 246 0.05 -24.04 -10.00
C VAL A 246 1.32 -23.31 -10.39
N CYS A 247 2.18 -22.94 -9.45
CA CYS A 247 3.45 -22.25 -9.73
C CYS A 247 4.59 -22.79 -8.84
N PRO A 248 5.85 -22.53 -9.19
CA PRO A 248 6.98 -22.90 -8.33
C PRO A 248 6.85 -22.23 -6.95
N PRO A 249 6.92 -23.00 -5.83
CA PRO A 249 6.67 -22.44 -4.51
C PRO A 249 7.78 -21.51 -3.99
N ASP A 250 8.96 -21.60 -4.58
CA ASP A 250 10.15 -20.78 -4.30
C ASP A 250 10.38 -19.65 -5.32
N ALA A 251 9.40 -19.43 -6.23
CA ALA A 251 9.49 -18.33 -7.18
C ALA A 251 9.44 -16.96 -6.45
N PRO A 252 10.15 -15.96 -6.94
CA PRO A 252 9.96 -14.57 -6.49
C PRO A 252 8.59 -14.04 -6.97
N MET A 253 8.22 -12.85 -6.54
CA MET A 253 7.25 -12.04 -7.25
C MET A 253 7.80 -11.74 -8.64
N VAL A 254 7.11 -12.16 -9.69
CA VAL A 254 7.51 -11.94 -11.09
C VAL A 254 6.63 -10.88 -11.72
N VAL A 255 7.25 -9.92 -12.38
CA VAL A 255 6.58 -8.83 -13.11
C VAL A 255 7.02 -8.84 -14.55
N ASP A 256 6.07 -8.94 -15.46
CA ASP A 256 6.28 -8.67 -16.89
C ASP A 256 6.19 -7.16 -17.12
N ASP A 257 7.34 -6.49 -17.24
CA ASP A 257 7.45 -5.03 -17.45
C ASP A 257 6.81 -4.56 -18.77
N ASP A 258 6.68 -5.47 -19.78
CA ASP A 258 6.07 -5.16 -21.06
C ASP A 258 4.54 -5.03 -21.00
N THR A 259 3.92 -5.79 -20.08
CA THR A 259 2.45 -5.85 -19.94
C THR A 259 1.93 -5.29 -18.61
N GLY A 260 2.79 -5.17 -17.60
CA GLY A 260 2.41 -4.83 -16.23
C GLY A 260 1.73 -5.98 -15.47
N VAL A 261 1.66 -7.18 -16.05
CA VAL A 261 1.13 -8.36 -15.35
C VAL A 261 2.17 -8.88 -14.38
N TYR A 262 1.70 -9.25 -13.20
CA TYR A 262 2.52 -9.84 -12.16
C TYR A 262 1.89 -11.10 -11.59
N TRP A 263 2.73 -11.95 -10.98
CA TRP A 263 2.28 -13.12 -10.23
C TRP A 263 3.28 -13.51 -9.14
N ARG A 264 2.77 -14.18 -8.11
CA ARG A 264 3.59 -14.79 -7.05
C ARG A 264 2.97 -16.10 -6.54
N PRO A 265 3.76 -16.95 -5.88
CA PRO A 265 3.19 -18.01 -5.04
C PRO A 265 2.31 -17.41 -3.93
N ASP A 266 1.22 -18.11 -3.60
CA ASP A 266 0.32 -17.80 -2.49
C ASP A 266 0.09 -19.07 -1.66
N GLY A 267 1.07 -19.40 -0.81
CA GLY A 267 1.17 -20.72 -0.21
C GLY A 267 1.29 -21.81 -1.28
N PRO A 268 0.36 -22.80 -1.32
CA PRO A 268 0.38 -23.84 -2.34
C PRO A 268 -0.26 -23.41 -3.68
N ALA A 269 -0.81 -22.23 -3.76
CA ALA A 269 -1.59 -21.68 -4.86
C ALA A 269 -0.84 -20.51 -5.53
N ALA A 270 -1.56 -19.55 -6.10
CA ALA A 270 -0.97 -18.37 -6.72
C ALA A 270 -1.88 -17.15 -6.68
N LEU A 271 -1.24 -15.99 -6.74
CA LEU A 271 -1.86 -14.69 -6.95
C LEU A 271 -1.32 -14.08 -8.23
N LEU A 272 -2.22 -13.52 -9.06
CA LEU A 272 -1.87 -12.79 -10.29
C LEU A 272 -2.64 -11.46 -10.33
N GLY A 273 -2.07 -10.47 -10.99
CA GLY A 273 -2.72 -9.16 -11.16
C GLY A 273 -2.03 -8.28 -12.19
N GLY A 274 -2.43 -7.02 -12.28
CA GLY A 274 -1.85 -6.05 -13.20
C GLY A 274 -2.35 -6.17 -14.63
N GLY A 275 -1.67 -5.47 -15.56
CA GLY A 275 -2.00 -5.49 -16.98
C GLY A 275 -3.18 -4.62 -17.40
N GLU A 276 -3.84 -3.95 -16.47
CA GLU A 276 -4.89 -2.96 -16.76
C GLU A 276 -4.22 -1.64 -17.19
N LYS A 277 -4.28 -1.33 -18.49
CA LYS A 277 -3.61 -0.15 -19.07
C LYS A 277 -4.44 1.14 -19.01
N ASP A 278 -5.76 1.01 -18.87
CA ASP A 278 -6.66 2.15 -18.87
C ASP A 278 -6.96 2.60 -17.44
N ASP A 279 -6.27 3.66 -17.01
CA ASP A 279 -6.57 4.38 -15.78
C ASP A 279 -7.85 5.20 -15.95
N GLN A 280 -9.01 4.53 -15.93
CA GLN A 280 -10.30 5.23 -15.92
C GLN A 280 -10.59 5.74 -14.52
N PRO A 281 -10.46 7.05 -14.26
CA PRO A 281 -10.76 7.62 -12.96
C PRO A 281 -12.20 7.33 -12.55
N SER A 282 -12.39 6.96 -11.30
CA SER A 282 -13.70 6.68 -10.73
C SER A 282 -13.89 7.39 -9.39
N GLU A 283 -15.15 7.60 -9.03
CA GLU A 283 -15.48 7.99 -7.66
C GLU A 283 -15.07 6.88 -6.68
N PRO A 284 -14.82 7.22 -5.40
CA PRO A 284 -14.57 6.21 -4.40
C PRO A 284 -15.80 5.29 -4.21
N LEU A 285 -15.57 3.98 -4.30
CA LEU A 285 -16.60 2.95 -4.29
C LEU A 285 -16.60 2.17 -2.98
N GLU A 286 -17.82 1.85 -2.48
CA GLU A 286 -18.00 0.94 -1.35
C GLU A 286 -17.74 -0.52 -1.73
N TYR A 287 -18.11 -0.88 -2.96
CA TYR A 287 -17.92 -2.19 -3.57
C TYR A 287 -17.33 -1.96 -4.96
N VAL A 288 -16.15 -2.48 -5.18
CA VAL A 288 -15.47 -2.38 -6.47
C VAL A 288 -15.86 -3.58 -7.32
N PRO A 289 -16.46 -3.37 -8.51
CA PRO A 289 -16.91 -4.48 -9.34
C PRO A 289 -15.72 -5.26 -9.91
N THR A 290 -15.90 -6.57 -10.04
CA THR A 290 -14.95 -7.49 -10.70
C THR A 290 -15.41 -7.82 -12.12
N ASP A 291 -14.44 -8.21 -12.96
CA ASP A 291 -14.68 -8.59 -14.35
C ASP A 291 -14.19 -10.02 -14.58
N TRP A 292 -15.07 -10.90 -15.06
CA TRP A 292 -14.76 -12.30 -15.30
C TRP A 292 -13.92 -12.54 -16.58
N ASP A 293 -13.73 -11.54 -17.43
CA ASP A 293 -12.78 -11.62 -18.53
C ASP A 293 -11.32 -11.39 -18.06
N PHE A 294 -11.14 -10.77 -16.88
CA PHE A 294 -9.84 -10.45 -16.32
C PHE A 294 -8.94 -11.68 -16.05
N PRO A 295 -9.41 -12.79 -15.43
CA PRO A 295 -8.58 -13.98 -15.23
C PRO A 295 -7.97 -14.55 -16.49
N ALA A 296 -8.72 -14.61 -17.58
CA ALA A 296 -8.22 -15.11 -18.86
C ALA A 296 -7.14 -14.18 -19.43
N ALA A 297 -7.36 -12.87 -19.37
CA ALA A 297 -6.42 -11.88 -19.89
C ALA A 297 -5.10 -11.87 -19.09
N VAL A 298 -5.16 -11.96 -17.77
CA VAL A 298 -3.94 -11.97 -16.92
C VAL A 298 -3.14 -13.25 -17.08
N LEU A 299 -3.80 -14.42 -17.21
CA LEU A 299 -3.15 -15.70 -17.44
C LEU A 299 -2.47 -15.76 -18.83
N ASP A 300 -3.13 -15.26 -19.87
CA ASP A 300 -2.57 -15.20 -21.23
C ASP A 300 -1.30 -14.32 -21.27
N ASN A 301 -1.36 -13.15 -20.62
CA ASN A 301 -0.18 -12.28 -20.51
C ASN A 301 0.93 -12.91 -19.67
N ALA A 302 0.62 -13.53 -18.53
CA ALA A 302 1.62 -14.20 -17.68
C ALA A 302 2.32 -15.35 -18.44
N ALA A 303 1.60 -16.07 -19.30
CA ALA A 303 2.13 -17.17 -20.10
C ALA A 303 3.19 -16.72 -21.13
N ARG A 304 3.22 -15.45 -21.51
CA ARG A 304 4.21 -14.90 -22.47
C ARG A 304 5.65 -15.09 -21.99
N LEU A 305 5.90 -14.76 -20.72
CA LEU A 305 7.23 -14.85 -20.08
C LEU A 305 7.39 -16.07 -19.17
N CYS A 306 6.28 -16.68 -18.73
CA CYS A 306 6.27 -17.88 -17.89
C CYS A 306 5.30 -18.92 -18.50
N PRO A 307 5.77 -19.75 -19.46
CA PRO A 307 4.91 -20.60 -20.30
C PRO A 307 4.06 -21.64 -19.56
N PHE A 308 4.42 -22.02 -18.33
CA PHE A 308 3.64 -22.96 -17.52
C PHE A 308 2.22 -22.43 -17.23
N TRP A 309 2.00 -21.10 -17.26
CA TRP A 309 0.68 -20.51 -17.06
C TRP A 309 -0.31 -20.91 -18.15
N ALA A 310 0.14 -21.17 -19.39
CA ALA A 310 -0.72 -21.69 -20.45
C ALA A 310 -1.31 -23.07 -20.07
N SER A 311 -0.48 -23.97 -19.52
CA SER A 311 -0.96 -25.29 -19.08
C SER A 311 -1.90 -25.19 -17.88
N VAL A 312 -1.66 -24.22 -16.97
CA VAL A 312 -2.57 -23.96 -15.85
C VAL A 312 -3.93 -23.50 -16.35
N ALA A 313 -3.94 -22.57 -17.34
CA ALA A 313 -5.17 -22.01 -17.91
C ALA A 313 -6.05 -23.07 -18.62
N GLU A 314 -5.43 -24.07 -19.29
CA GLU A 314 -6.16 -25.13 -19.99
C GLU A 314 -6.99 -26.03 -19.03
N ASP A 315 -6.51 -26.25 -17.83
CA ASP A 315 -7.12 -27.16 -16.83
C ASP A 315 -7.90 -26.45 -15.73
N LEU A 316 -7.87 -25.10 -15.69
CA LEU A 316 -8.44 -24.30 -14.60
C LEU A 316 -9.96 -24.33 -14.61
N LYS A 317 -10.56 -24.54 -13.44
CA LYS A 317 -12.01 -24.52 -13.24
C LYS A 317 -12.46 -23.21 -12.61
N ALA A 318 -13.69 -22.82 -12.88
CA ALA A 318 -14.25 -21.57 -12.38
C ALA A 318 -14.31 -21.50 -10.83
N ASP A 319 -14.49 -22.64 -10.16
CA ASP A 319 -14.52 -22.74 -8.69
C ASP A 319 -13.12 -22.72 -8.05
N GLU A 320 -12.08 -22.75 -8.86
CA GLU A 320 -10.68 -22.58 -8.42
C GLU A 320 -10.20 -21.11 -8.56
N VAL A 321 -11.06 -20.22 -9.09
CA VAL A 321 -10.71 -18.82 -9.41
C VAL A 321 -11.48 -17.87 -8.49
N PHE A 322 -10.76 -17.03 -7.77
CA PHE A 322 -11.31 -15.93 -6.98
C PHE A 322 -10.80 -14.61 -7.57
N ILE A 323 -11.73 -13.67 -7.79
CA ILE A 323 -11.40 -12.35 -8.29
C ILE A 323 -11.69 -11.33 -7.20
N ASN A 324 -10.70 -10.52 -6.87
CA ASN A 324 -10.84 -9.38 -5.99
C ASN A 324 -10.63 -8.09 -6.79
N ALA A 325 -11.25 -7.01 -6.33
CA ALA A 325 -11.02 -5.68 -6.89
C ALA A 325 -10.95 -4.62 -5.79
N GLY A 326 -10.04 -3.68 -5.98
CA GLY A 326 -9.86 -2.52 -5.11
C GLY A 326 -9.66 -1.24 -5.92
N GLN A 327 -9.47 -0.13 -5.22
CA GLN A 327 -9.11 1.13 -5.87
C GLN A 327 -7.70 1.54 -5.43
N TYR A 328 -6.84 1.80 -6.40
CA TYR A 328 -5.62 2.57 -6.19
C TYR A 328 -5.98 4.04 -6.16
N SER A 329 -5.37 4.76 -5.23
CA SER A 329 -5.61 6.19 -5.03
C SER A 329 -4.30 6.93 -5.14
N PHE A 330 -4.18 7.86 -6.06
CA PHE A 330 -2.95 8.56 -6.37
C PHE A 330 -3.17 10.03 -6.74
N VAL A 331 -2.09 10.77 -6.80
CA VAL A 331 -2.00 12.14 -7.31
C VAL A 331 -1.04 12.19 -8.49
N ALA A 332 -0.92 13.33 -9.12
CA ALA A 332 -0.24 13.48 -10.42
C ALA A 332 1.21 12.96 -10.48
N ASP A 333 1.96 13.05 -9.37
CA ASP A 333 3.35 12.57 -9.28
C ASP A 333 3.50 11.13 -8.80
N ARG A 334 2.37 10.42 -8.54
CA ARG A 334 2.36 9.04 -8.06
C ARG A 334 3.05 8.82 -6.71
N CYS A 335 3.29 9.89 -5.94
CA CYS A 335 3.86 9.83 -4.61
C CYS A 335 2.80 10.09 -3.55
N PRO A 336 2.91 9.52 -2.33
CA PRO A 336 1.90 9.69 -1.30
C PRO A 336 1.79 11.15 -0.84
N ILE A 337 0.65 11.49 -0.22
CA ILE A 337 0.48 12.73 0.52
C ILE A 337 0.58 12.42 1.99
N ILE A 338 1.57 13.01 2.68
CA ILE A 338 1.81 12.82 4.11
C ILE A 338 2.06 14.18 4.75
N GLY A 339 1.31 14.52 5.80
CA GLY A 339 1.60 15.72 6.57
C GLY A 339 0.44 16.68 6.75
N PRO A 340 0.70 17.94 7.15
CA PRO A 340 -0.32 18.93 7.43
C PRO A 340 -1.06 19.36 6.15
N THR A 341 -2.30 19.80 6.35
CA THR A 341 -3.10 20.50 5.33
C THR A 341 -3.11 22.01 5.65
N PRO A 342 -3.70 22.85 4.78
CA PRO A 342 -3.89 24.27 5.08
C PRO A 342 -4.75 24.56 6.33
N VAL A 343 -5.49 23.58 6.83
CA VAL A 343 -6.27 23.69 8.07
C VAL A 343 -5.41 23.27 9.26
N PRO A 344 -5.10 24.17 10.20
CA PRO A 344 -4.29 23.83 11.37
C PRO A 344 -4.89 22.63 12.15
N GLY A 345 -4.04 21.66 12.48
CA GLY A 345 -4.43 20.43 13.16
C GLY A 345 -5.06 19.36 12.28
N LEU A 346 -5.25 19.61 10.99
CA LEU A 346 -5.70 18.59 10.03
C LEU A 346 -4.51 18.06 9.24
N TYR A 347 -4.32 16.76 9.29
CA TYR A 347 -3.25 16.04 8.61
C TYR A 347 -3.83 14.99 7.65
N ILE A 348 -3.06 14.61 6.65
CA ILE A 348 -3.43 13.58 5.68
C ILE A 348 -2.30 12.55 5.56
N ASN A 349 -2.65 11.28 5.41
CA ASN A 349 -1.76 10.18 5.09
C ASN A 349 -2.49 9.27 4.09
N ALA A 350 -2.29 9.50 2.79
CA ALA A 350 -3.08 8.88 1.73
C ALA A 350 -2.35 8.90 0.37
N ALA A 351 -3.00 8.45 -0.67
CA ALA A 351 -2.55 8.50 -2.08
C ALA A 351 -1.29 7.64 -2.36
N TYR A 352 -1.25 6.42 -1.85
CA TYR A 352 -0.11 5.52 -1.99
C TYR A 352 -0.06 4.72 -3.29
N ASP A 353 -0.96 4.93 -4.23
CA ASP A 353 -0.94 4.34 -5.58
C ASP A 353 -0.54 2.84 -5.62
N GLY A 354 -1.27 1.99 -4.88
CA GLY A 354 -1.02 0.55 -4.81
C GLY A 354 0.09 0.10 -3.85
N HIS A 355 0.95 1.02 -3.36
CA HIS A 355 2.05 0.67 -2.46
C HIS A 355 1.81 1.05 -0.98
N GLY A 356 0.55 1.18 -0.59
CA GLY A 356 0.18 1.57 0.78
C GLY A 356 0.64 0.59 1.86
N ILE A 357 0.72 -0.70 1.58
CA ILE A 357 1.20 -1.69 2.55
C ILE A 357 2.67 -1.47 2.87
N MET A 358 3.50 -1.40 1.85
CA MET A 358 4.94 -1.22 2.04
C MET A 358 5.30 0.19 2.52
N GLY A 359 4.52 1.23 2.14
CA GLY A 359 4.76 2.60 2.58
C GLY A 359 4.19 2.96 3.95
N ALA A 360 3.19 2.20 4.45
CA ALA A 360 2.49 2.53 5.69
C ALA A 360 3.40 2.65 6.94
N PRO A 361 4.41 1.77 7.17
CA PRO A 361 5.26 1.90 8.35
C PRO A 361 6.02 3.24 8.40
N ALA A 362 6.90 3.49 7.43
CA ALA A 362 7.74 4.69 7.42
C ALA A 362 6.93 5.97 7.17
N GLY A 363 5.93 5.93 6.27
CA GLY A 363 5.06 7.08 6.02
C GLY A 363 4.25 7.50 7.25
N SER A 364 3.77 6.53 8.04
CA SER A 364 3.05 6.84 9.28
C SER A 364 3.98 7.31 10.39
N ARG A 365 5.22 6.80 10.48
CA ARG A 365 6.24 7.33 11.37
C ARG A 365 6.54 8.79 11.01
N LEU A 366 6.82 9.07 9.73
CA LEU A 366 7.05 10.44 9.24
C LEU A 366 5.89 11.37 9.61
N LEU A 367 4.63 10.94 9.38
CA LEU A 367 3.46 11.71 9.77
C LEU A 367 3.48 12.09 11.24
N VAL A 368 3.78 11.14 12.13
CA VAL A 368 3.79 11.39 13.58
C VAL A 368 4.97 12.27 13.99
N ASP A 369 6.11 12.15 13.32
CA ASP A 369 7.24 13.05 13.55
C ASP A 369 6.93 14.50 13.14
N LEU A 370 6.17 14.71 12.06
CA LEU A 370 5.61 16.01 11.69
C LEU A 370 4.59 16.53 12.74
N ILE A 371 3.68 15.67 13.22
CA ILE A 371 2.69 16.03 14.24
C ILE A 371 3.35 16.46 15.55
N THR A 372 4.47 15.82 15.92
CA THR A 372 5.19 16.07 17.17
C THR A 372 6.32 17.09 17.04
N GLY A 373 6.58 17.59 15.82
CA GLY A 373 7.63 18.56 15.54
C GLY A 373 9.05 17.99 15.58
N ARG A 374 9.22 16.68 15.43
CA ARG A 374 10.54 16.03 15.30
C ARG A 374 11.14 16.21 13.91
N VAL A 375 10.29 16.34 12.90
CA VAL A 375 10.63 16.69 11.53
C VAL A 375 9.95 18.01 11.21
N ALA A 376 10.67 18.92 10.60
CA ALA A 376 10.14 20.21 10.17
C ALA A 376 9.27 20.03 8.91
N THR A 377 8.22 20.82 8.77
CA THR A 377 7.28 20.68 7.63
C THR A 377 7.98 20.94 6.28
N GLU A 378 8.95 21.84 6.26
CA GLU A 378 9.77 22.18 5.09
C GLU A 378 10.69 21.03 4.62
N ASP A 379 11.01 20.09 5.50
CA ASP A 379 11.83 18.92 5.17
C ASP A 379 10.98 17.72 4.67
N ASN A 380 9.65 17.90 4.57
CA ASN A 380 8.75 16.85 4.14
C ASN A 380 8.53 16.84 2.61
N PRO A 381 9.07 15.86 1.87
CA PRO A 381 8.89 15.78 0.43
C PRO A 381 7.46 15.46 -0.01
N PHE A 382 6.67 14.85 0.88
CA PHE A 382 5.31 14.37 0.58
C PHE A 382 4.20 15.36 0.98
N ALA A 383 4.54 16.62 1.22
CA ALA A 383 3.58 17.63 1.62
C ALA A 383 2.50 17.88 0.54
N LEU A 384 1.26 18.16 0.98
CA LEU A 384 0.13 18.41 0.06
C LEU A 384 0.34 19.64 -0.84
N ASP A 385 0.97 20.67 -0.33
CA ASP A 385 1.17 21.95 -1.02
C ASP A 385 2.11 21.85 -2.23
N ARG A 386 2.96 20.80 -2.34
CA ARG A 386 3.76 20.51 -3.53
C ARG A 386 2.92 20.42 -4.80
N LEU A 387 1.66 19.92 -4.67
CA LEU A 387 0.74 19.75 -5.79
C LEU A 387 0.12 21.06 -6.27
N ALA A 388 0.06 22.08 -5.42
CA ALA A 388 -0.45 23.41 -5.76
C ALA A 388 0.65 24.38 -6.22
N SER A 389 1.86 24.23 -5.70
CA SER A 389 2.99 25.14 -5.95
C SER A 389 3.75 24.87 -7.26
N GLY A 390 3.41 23.78 -7.96
CA GLY A 390 4.15 23.33 -9.15
C GLY A 390 5.51 22.71 -8.84
N HIS A 391 5.83 22.47 -7.57
CA HIS A 391 7.01 21.73 -7.11
C HIS A 391 6.70 20.22 -7.01
N HIS A 392 6.10 19.66 -8.08
CA HIS A 392 5.85 18.23 -8.13
C HIS A 392 7.17 17.47 -7.98
N LEU A 393 7.11 16.33 -7.25
CA LEU A 393 8.17 15.33 -7.32
C LEU A 393 8.23 14.80 -8.77
N ASP A 394 9.38 14.32 -9.18
CA ASP A 394 9.45 13.55 -10.41
C ASP A 394 8.47 12.37 -10.30
N ILE A 395 7.80 12.06 -11.40
CA ILE A 395 6.82 10.97 -11.44
C ILE A 395 7.51 9.64 -11.07
N GLU A 396 6.90 8.90 -10.15
CA GLU A 396 7.36 7.53 -9.89
C GLU A 396 6.98 6.63 -11.06
N GLU A 397 8.00 6.14 -11.78
CA GLU A 397 7.82 5.34 -13.01
C GLU A 397 7.66 3.84 -12.74
N GLU A 398 7.98 3.39 -11.53
CA GLU A 398 8.02 1.98 -11.15
C GLU A 398 6.72 1.51 -10.47
N VAL A 399 5.61 2.17 -10.71
CA VAL A 399 4.28 1.73 -10.26
C VAL A 399 3.73 0.65 -11.21
N ILE A 400 3.19 -0.43 -10.64
CA ILE A 400 2.68 -1.61 -11.36
C ILE A 400 1.15 -1.63 -11.26
#